data_08528db435f6365777813a5e0243b795
#
_entry.id   08528db435f6365777813a5e0243b795
#
_cell.length_a   1.000
_cell.length_b   1.000
_cell.length_c   1.000
_cell.angle_alpha   90.00
_cell.angle_beta   90.00
_cell.angle_gamma   90.00
#
_symmetry.space_group_name_H-M   'P 1'
#
loop_
_entity.id
_entity.type
_entity.pdbx_description
1 polymer ?
#
loop_
_entity_poly.entity_id
_entity_poly.type
_entity_poly.pdbx_seq_one_letter_code
_entity_poly.pdbx_strand_id
1 'polypeptide(L)'
;DDTATEENGGDTATASDVEIAVVLKTLASEYWGYVKAGCDAAAADLGVTVNVVGPGAESEIEQQVSMIEQQIGAGCDAIIVAPNDAGAASGALASAIGSIPVLSVDTNVGIEGQTSFVGTSNVDAAKEGGLWAAEQAGEGANAVIIYGQEGDNTSNMRREGYQAACDEAGVTVLDALSGQNTTDGATKTMEDLLNAYPDQIDIVLCHNDDTAIGAMNACKSAGVDDMIIVGFDGNASAVDLILAGEMVKATVAQQPYEMGYQAVEAALKAIEGETVEEVINAPVTVVTAENGQEYLDSLAAMQG
;
A
#
# COMPACT_ATOMS: atom_id res chain seq x y z
N ASP A 1 14.22 62.06 -17.82
CA ASP A 1 13.14 61.21 -17.32
C ASP A 1 13.49 59.75 -17.58
N ASP A 2 14.24 59.18 -16.61
CA ASP A 2 14.56 57.76 -16.57
C ASP A 2 13.46 57.03 -15.80
N THR A 3 12.68 56.24 -16.46
CA THR A 3 11.77 55.25 -15.85
C THR A 3 12.47 53.91 -15.85
N ALA A 4 13.06 53.56 -14.72
CA ALA A 4 13.52 52.22 -14.43
C ALA A 4 12.30 51.31 -14.23
N THR A 5 12.14 50.32 -15.11
CA THR A 5 11.26 49.17 -14.95
C THR A 5 11.93 48.24 -13.97
N GLU A 6 11.36 48.07 -12.78
CA GLU A 6 11.71 46.97 -11.86
C GLU A 6 11.23 45.65 -12.49
N GLU A 7 12.15 44.82 -12.94
CA GLU A 7 11.92 43.42 -13.21
C GLU A 7 11.74 42.68 -11.88
N ASN A 8 10.54 42.23 -11.65
CA ASN A 8 10.20 41.35 -10.53
C ASN A 8 10.73 39.93 -10.89
N GLY A 9 11.98 39.69 -10.49
CA GLY A 9 12.59 38.38 -10.59
C GLY A 9 11.92 37.42 -9.58
N GLY A 10 10.94 36.66 -10.02
CA GLY A 10 10.48 35.50 -9.28
C GLY A 10 11.65 34.50 -9.23
N ASP A 11 12.13 34.23 -8.03
CA ASP A 11 13.15 33.22 -7.75
C ASP A 11 12.50 31.86 -8.01
N THR A 12 12.62 31.31 -9.21
CA THR A 12 12.30 29.92 -9.48
C THR A 12 13.43 29.09 -8.89
N ALA A 13 13.15 28.38 -7.78
CA ALA A 13 14.07 27.42 -7.21
C ALA A 13 14.57 26.48 -8.33
N THR A 14 15.87 26.27 -8.39
CA THR A 14 16.43 25.26 -9.30
C THR A 14 16.10 23.89 -8.73
N ALA A 15 15.80 22.88 -9.56
CA ALA A 15 15.41 21.54 -9.13
C ALA A 15 16.37 20.95 -8.06
N SER A 16 17.65 21.34 -8.05
CA SER A 16 18.65 20.92 -7.07
C SER A 16 18.44 21.43 -5.65
N ASP A 17 17.56 22.42 -5.43
CA ASP A 17 17.30 23.02 -4.13
C ASP A 17 15.96 22.55 -3.52
N VAL A 18 15.20 21.72 -4.23
CA VAL A 18 13.91 21.22 -3.79
C VAL A 18 14.09 20.04 -2.83
N GLU A 19 13.46 20.11 -1.65
CA GLU A 19 13.45 19.05 -0.64
C GLU A 19 12.04 18.49 -0.46
N ILE A 20 11.81 17.21 -0.83
CA ILE A 20 10.54 16.50 -0.68
C ILE A 20 10.66 15.49 0.46
N ALA A 21 9.77 15.59 1.45
CA ALA A 21 9.69 14.62 2.53
C ALA A 21 8.70 13.50 2.17
N VAL A 22 9.07 12.25 2.47
CA VAL A 22 8.20 11.08 2.33
C VAL A 22 8.15 10.33 3.64
N VAL A 23 6.94 10.17 4.21
CA VAL A 23 6.74 9.44 5.46
C VAL A 23 5.87 8.22 5.18
N LEU A 24 6.49 7.03 5.15
CA LEU A 24 5.86 5.75 4.86
C LEU A 24 5.31 5.09 6.13
N LYS A 25 4.48 4.04 5.97
CA LYS A 25 3.91 3.29 7.11
C LYS A 25 4.98 2.59 7.94
N THR A 26 6.01 2.04 7.28
CA THR A 26 7.19 1.42 7.88
C THR A 26 8.28 1.27 6.82
N LEU A 27 9.52 1.01 7.23
CA LEU A 27 10.62 0.60 6.33
C LEU A 27 11.03 -0.86 6.53
N ALA A 28 10.29 -1.61 7.35
CA ALA A 28 10.61 -3.00 7.69
C ALA A 28 9.95 -4.03 6.74
N SER A 29 8.97 -3.63 5.93
CA SER A 29 8.27 -4.49 4.97
C SER A 29 8.88 -4.38 3.57
N GLU A 30 8.87 -5.49 2.83
CA GLU A 30 9.33 -5.57 1.43
C GLU A 30 8.60 -4.56 0.54
N TYR A 31 7.28 -4.46 0.67
CA TYR A 31 6.42 -3.54 -0.07
C TYR A 31 6.89 -2.07 0.02
N TRP A 32 7.12 -1.59 1.25
CA TRP A 32 7.57 -0.22 1.47
C TRP A 32 9.00 0.02 0.98
N GLY A 33 9.80 -1.04 0.87
CA GLY A 33 11.10 -1.02 0.19
C GLY A 33 10.96 -0.66 -1.31
N TYR A 34 9.96 -1.20 -2.00
CA TYR A 34 9.68 -0.86 -3.41
C TYR A 34 9.17 0.57 -3.56
N VAL A 35 8.26 1.04 -2.70
CA VAL A 35 7.82 2.46 -2.71
C VAL A 35 9.01 3.39 -2.55
N LYS A 36 9.88 3.09 -1.58
CA LYS A 36 11.12 3.87 -1.35
C LYS A 36 12.03 3.86 -2.58
N ALA A 37 12.23 2.71 -3.22
CA ALA A 37 13.07 2.61 -4.42
C ALA A 37 12.53 3.48 -5.56
N GLY A 38 11.21 3.55 -5.74
CA GLY A 38 10.57 4.45 -6.69
C GLY A 38 10.79 5.94 -6.36
N CYS A 39 10.70 6.29 -5.08
CA CYS A 39 11.02 7.66 -4.61
C CYS A 39 12.49 8.02 -4.88
N ASP A 40 13.42 7.10 -4.58
CA ASP A 40 14.85 7.32 -4.79
C ASP A 40 15.19 7.46 -6.28
N ALA A 41 14.54 6.68 -7.15
CA ALA A 41 14.71 6.78 -8.60
C ALA A 41 14.19 8.11 -9.13
N ALA A 42 13.00 8.53 -8.73
CA ALA A 42 12.45 9.84 -9.10
C ALA A 42 13.35 10.99 -8.62
N ALA A 43 13.92 10.89 -7.41
CA ALA A 43 14.87 11.87 -6.89
C ALA A 43 16.09 12.02 -7.81
N ALA A 44 16.64 10.88 -8.28
CA ALA A 44 17.79 10.86 -9.17
C ALA A 44 17.47 11.44 -10.57
N ASP A 45 16.33 11.04 -11.14
CA ASP A 45 15.93 11.44 -12.49
C ASP A 45 15.50 12.91 -12.58
N LEU A 46 14.81 13.39 -11.56
CA LEU A 46 14.27 14.75 -11.50
C LEU A 46 15.26 15.75 -10.87
N GLY A 47 16.36 15.28 -10.27
CA GLY A 47 17.41 16.13 -9.67
C GLY A 47 16.95 16.84 -8.39
N VAL A 48 16.05 16.24 -7.61
CA VAL A 48 15.54 16.76 -6.34
C VAL A 48 16.07 15.95 -5.16
N THR A 49 16.01 16.51 -3.95
CA THR A 49 16.30 15.79 -2.72
C THR A 49 15.02 15.17 -2.16
N VAL A 50 15.03 13.84 -1.94
CA VAL A 50 13.92 13.13 -1.32
C VAL A 50 14.37 12.47 -0.02
N ASN A 51 13.71 12.80 1.08
CA ASN A 51 13.98 12.21 2.40
C ASN A 51 12.86 11.22 2.76
N VAL A 52 13.16 9.93 2.64
CA VAL A 52 12.19 8.86 2.94
C VAL A 52 12.42 8.33 4.34
N VAL A 53 11.41 8.45 5.21
CA VAL A 53 11.41 7.95 6.59
C VAL A 53 10.17 7.12 6.87
N GLY A 54 10.21 6.32 7.93
CA GLY A 54 9.07 5.53 8.42
C GLY A 54 9.40 4.90 9.77
N PRO A 55 8.39 4.60 10.61
CA PRO A 55 8.59 3.93 11.89
C PRO A 55 9.05 2.47 11.70
N GLY A 56 9.41 1.82 12.80
CA GLY A 56 9.85 0.43 12.81
C GLY A 56 8.72 -0.58 12.53
N ALA A 57 7.46 -0.18 12.80
CA ALA A 57 6.27 -0.99 12.54
C ALA A 57 5.05 -0.10 12.25
N GLU A 58 4.08 -0.62 11.51
CA GLU A 58 2.84 0.10 11.17
C GLU A 58 1.96 0.42 12.40
N SER A 59 2.13 -0.31 13.50
CA SER A 59 1.45 -0.04 14.76
C SER A 59 1.98 1.18 15.52
N GLU A 60 3.12 1.74 15.12
CA GLU A 60 3.78 2.88 15.79
C GLU A 60 3.24 4.23 15.29
N ILE A 61 1.92 4.44 15.42
CA ILE A 61 1.19 5.62 14.92
C ILE A 61 1.77 6.93 15.46
N GLU A 62 2.02 7.01 16.78
CA GLU A 62 2.57 8.22 17.42
C GLU A 62 3.98 8.56 16.90
N GLN A 63 4.79 7.56 16.60
CA GLN A 63 6.11 7.75 16.02
C GLN A 63 6.01 8.31 14.60
N GLN A 64 5.08 7.79 13.79
CA GLN A 64 4.83 8.32 12.44
C GLN A 64 4.37 9.79 12.49
N VAL A 65 3.42 10.13 13.38
CA VAL A 65 2.97 11.51 13.61
C VAL A 65 4.14 12.43 13.93
N SER A 66 5.01 12.01 14.85
CA SER A 66 6.22 12.77 15.20
C SER A 66 7.17 12.97 14.00
N MET A 67 7.31 11.95 13.14
CA MET A 67 8.11 12.05 11.91
C MET A 67 7.50 13.05 10.93
N ILE A 68 6.18 13.05 10.73
CA ILE A 68 5.47 14.03 9.89
C ILE A 68 5.75 15.45 10.38
N GLU A 69 5.54 15.71 11.69
CA GLU A 69 5.79 17.01 12.30
C GLU A 69 7.25 17.46 12.17
N GLN A 70 8.21 16.53 12.32
CA GLN A 70 9.63 16.80 12.16
C GLN A 70 9.99 17.22 10.72
N GLN A 71 9.44 16.53 9.70
CA GLN A 71 9.69 16.86 8.30
C GLN A 71 9.12 18.24 7.95
N ILE A 72 7.90 18.55 8.38
CA ILE A 72 7.29 19.89 8.21
C ILE A 72 8.14 20.95 8.94
N GLY A 73 8.55 20.68 10.17
CA GLY A 73 9.38 21.58 10.97
C GLY A 73 10.78 21.79 10.41
N ALA A 74 11.32 20.85 9.64
CA ALA A 74 12.59 20.97 8.94
C ALA A 74 12.50 21.88 7.69
N GLY A 75 11.28 22.16 7.20
CA GLY A 75 11.05 23.09 6.10
C GLY A 75 11.09 22.44 4.72
N CYS A 76 10.56 21.21 4.59
CA CYS A 76 10.40 20.58 3.27
C CYS A 76 9.49 21.40 2.35
N ASP A 77 9.73 21.34 1.04
CA ASP A 77 8.95 22.04 0.02
C ASP A 77 7.64 21.32 -0.33
N ALA A 78 7.58 20.00 -0.12
CA ALA A 78 6.37 19.18 -0.17
C ALA A 78 6.47 18.00 0.79
N ILE A 79 5.33 17.46 1.20
CA ILE A 79 5.27 16.25 2.02
C ILE A 79 4.34 15.19 1.39
N ILE A 80 4.84 13.95 1.30
CA ILE A 80 4.11 12.77 0.84
C ILE A 80 3.95 11.82 2.02
N VAL A 81 2.74 11.35 2.30
CA VAL A 81 2.47 10.51 3.47
C VAL A 81 1.67 9.26 3.07
N ALA A 82 2.11 8.10 3.56
CA ALA A 82 1.29 6.90 3.65
C ALA A 82 0.89 6.71 5.12
N PRO A 83 -0.32 7.09 5.56
CA PRO A 83 -0.66 7.14 6.98
C PRO A 83 -0.93 5.76 7.58
N ASN A 84 -0.43 5.50 8.79
CA ASN A 84 -0.82 4.36 9.61
C ASN A 84 -2.24 4.54 10.18
N ASP A 85 -2.57 5.81 10.53
CA ASP A 85 -3.91 6.24 10.92
C ASP A 85 -4.21 7.59 10.26
N ALA A 86 -5.26 7.64 9.44
CA ALA A 86 -5.60 8.82 8.66
C ALA A 86 -6.00 10.02 9.54
N GLY A 87 -6.67 9.76 10.67
CA GLY A 87 -7.08 10.83 11.60
C GLY A 87 -5.91 11.47 12.31
N ALA A 88 -4.96 10.67 12.79
CA ALA A 88 -3.74 11.13 13.43
C ALA A 88 -2.84 11.90 12.45
N ALA A 89 -2.65 11.36 11.23
CA ALA A 89 -1.88 12.02 10.18
C ALA A 89 -2.53 13.35 9.74
N SER A 90 -3.86 13.41 9.61
CA SER A 90 -4.58 14.66 9.31
C SER A 90 -4.27 15.75 10.32
N GLY A 91 -4.22 15.42 11.61
CA GLY A 91 -3.86 16.37 12.68
C GLY A 91 -2.46 16.94 12.51
N ALA A 92 -1.48 16.08 12.22
CA ALA A 92 -0.08 16.47 12.00
C ALA A 92 0.11 17.31 10.73
N LEU A 93 -0.63 17.02 9.67
CA LEU A 93 -0.55 17.70 8.37
C LEU A 93 -1.28 19.05 8.34
N ALA A 94 -2.14 19.34 9.32
CA ALA A 94 -2.99 20.54 9.31
C ALA A 94 -2.21 21.86 9.13
N SER A 95 -0.98 21.93 9.65
CA SER A 95 -0.13 23.13 9.51
C SER A 95 0.54 23.25 8.13
N ALA A 96 0.65 22.17 7.38
CA ALA A 96 1.25 22.13 6.05
C ALA A 96 0.23 22.48 4.95
N ILE A 97 -1.05 22.14 5.15
CA ILE A 97 -2.13 22.40 4.20
C ILE A 97 -2.20 23.90 3.86
N GLY A 98 -2.19 24.20 2.57
CA GLY A 98 -2.23 25.57 2.03
C GLY A 98 -0.90 26.34 2.13
N SER A 99 0.15 25.73 2.73
CA SER A 99 1.50 26.31 2.80
C SER A 99 2.46 25.61 1.84
N ILE A 100 2.40 24.28 1.79
CA ILE A 100 3.18 23.43 0.89
C ILE A 100 2.26 22.36 0.27
N PRO A 101 2.61 21.74 -0.87
CA PRO A 101 1.91 20.58 -1.39
C PRO A 101 1.90 19.41 -0.39
N VAL A 102 0.71 18.84 -0.14
CA VAL A 102 0.52 17.67 0.72
C VAL A 102 -0.07 16.56 -0.13
N LEU A 103 0.64 15.45 -0.28
CA LEU A 103 0.21 14.30 -1.06
C LEU A 103 0.08 13.05 -0.18
N SER A 104 -0.74 12.12 -0.63
CA SER A 104 -0.76 10.76 -0.08
C SER A 104 -0.26 9.76 -1.12
N VAL A 105 0.42 8.72 -0.66
CA VAL A 105 0.83 7.58 -1.48
C VAL A 105 0.28 6.28 -0.88
N ASP A 106 -0.21 5.36 -1.71
CA ASP A 106 -0.78 4.06 -1.33
C ASP A 106 -2.05 4.18 -0.47
N THR A 107 -1.98 4.81 0.66
CA THR A 107 -3.09 5.01 1.61
C THR A 107 -3.47 6.48 1.69
N ASN A 108 -4.72 6.80 1.40
CA ASN A 108 -5.18 8.18 1.37
C ASN A 108 -5.44 8.74 2.77
N VAL A 109 -4.84 9.87 3.10
CA VAL A 109 -5.16 10.65 4.32
C VAL A 109 -6.58 11.21 4.24
N GLY A 110 -7.01 11.69 3.06
CA GLY A 110 -8.35 12.24 2.83
C GLY A 110 -8.61 13.57 3.53
N ILE A 111 -7.56 14.38 3.77
CA ILE A 111 -7.70 15.70 4.37
C ILE A 111 -8.09 16.75 3.31
N GLU A 112 -9.01 17.65 3.66
CA GLU A 112 -9.38 18.78 2.79
C GLU A 112 -8.17 19.67 2.47
N GLY A 113 -7.96 19.97 1.20
CA GLY A 113 -6.81 20.72 0.72
C GLY A 113 -5.58 19.87 0.39
N GLN A 114 -5.67 18.53 0.49
CA GLN A 114 -4.68 17.63 -0.05
C GLN A 114 -4.50 17.86 -1.55
N THR A 115 -3.25 17.88 -2.02
CA THR A 115 -2.91 18.16 -3.42
C THR A 115 -3.23 16.99 -4.34
N SER A 116 -2.85 15.76 -3.94
CA SER A 116 -3.04 14.55 -4.73
C SER A 116 -2.99 13.30 -3.87
N PHE A 117 -3.62 12.23 -4.37
CA PHE A 117 -3.44 10.85 -3.88
C PHE A 117 -2.93 9.96 -5.01
N VAL A 118 -1.83 9.27 -4.79
CA VAL A 118 -1.27 8.28 -5.72
C VAL A 118 -1.45 6.89 -5.12
N GLY A 119 -2.27 6.05 -5.73
CA GLY A 119 -2.54 4.73 -5.15
C GLY A 119 -3.55 3.90 -5.95
N THR A 120 -3.93 2.77 -5.36
CA THR A 120 -4.82 1.75 -5.94
C THR A 120 -6.27 1.94 -5.48
N SER A 121 -7.24 1.61 -6.34
CA SER A 121 -8.64 1.40 -5.93
C SER A 121 -8.75 0.09 -5.12
N ASN A 122 -8.54 0.18 -3.80
CA ASN A 122 -8.41 -1.00 -2.94
C ASN A 122 -9.67 -1.87 -2.90
N VAL A 123 -10.88 -1.29 -3.01
CA VAL A 123 -12.15 -2.04 -3.06
C VAL A 123 -12.20 -2.90 -4.33
N ASP A 124 -11.97 -2.28 -5.50
CA ASP A 124 -12.05 -2.98 -6.79
C ASP A 124 -10.96 -4.04 -6.91
N ALA A 125 -9.73 -3.69 -6.50
CA ALA A 125 -8.59 -4.59 -6.53
C ALA A 125 -8.79 -5.84 -5.64
N ALA A 126 -9.25 -5.66 -4.40
CA ALA A 126 -9.56 -6.78 -3.52
C ALA A 126 -10.71 -7.63 -4.06
N LYS A 127 -11.72 -6.97 -4.68
CA LYS A 127 -12.82 -7.68 -5.34
C LYS A 127 -12.31 -8.57 -6.48
N GLU A 128 -11.37 -8.10 -7.30
CA GLU A 128 -10.76 -8.92 -8.36
C GLU A 128 -10.08 -10.18 -7.79
N GLY A 129 -9.26 -10.03 -6.74
CA GLY A 129 -8.62 -11.16 -6.07
C GLY A 129 -9.61 -12.15 -5.44
N GLY A 130 -10.67 -11.62 -4.81
CA GLY A 130 -11.73 -12.43 -4.22
C GLY A 130 -12.54 -13.21 -5.26
N LEU A 131 -12.90 -12.59 -6.38
CA LEU A 131 -13.60 -13.26 -7.50
C LEU A 131 -12.72 -14.36 -8.12
N TRP A 132 -11.43 -14.11 -8.31
CA TRP A 132 -10.50 -15.11 -8.78
C TRP A 132 -10.46 -16.32 -7.81
N ALA A 133 -10.38 -16.09 -6.51
CA ALA A 133 -10.38 -17.18 -5.51
C ALA A 133 -11.67 -17.99 -5.54
N ALA A 134 -12.82 -17.32 -5.65
CA ALA A 134 -14.12 -17.95 -5.74
C ALA A 134 -14.24 -18.87 -6.99
N GLU A 135 -13.72 -18.40 -8.14
CA GLU A 135 -13.68 -19.20 -9.38
C GLU A 135 -12.84 -20.48 -9.20
N GLN A 136 -11.70 -20.39 -8.48
CA GLN A 136 -10.84 -21.56 -8.22
C GLN A 136 -11.49 -22.56 -7.26
N ALA A 137 -12.19 -22.09 -6.22
CA ALA A 137 -12.81 -22.92 -5.21
C ALA A 137 -14.11 -23.61 -5.70
N GLY A 138 -14.85 -22.94 -6.59
CA GLY A 138 -16.13 -23.42 -7.12
C GLY A 138 -17.34 -23.16 -6.23
N GLU A 139 -18.49 -23.69 -6.63
CA GLU A 139 -19.78 -23.46 -5.96
C GLU A 139 -19.81 -24.00 -4.53
N GLY A 140 -20.36 -23.20 -3.61
CA GLY A 140 -20.59 -23.60 -2.22
C GLY A 140 -19.38 -23.49 -1.30
N ALA A 141 -18.30 -22.86 -1.77
CA ALA A 141 -17.11 -22.62 -0.98
C ALA A 141 -17.37 -21.66 0.18
N ASN A 142 -16.59 -21.82 1.26
CA ASN A 142 -16.58 -20.94 2.41
C ASN A 142 -15.25 -20.18 2.48
N ALA A 143 -15.32 -18.93 2.83
CA ALA A 143 -14.15 -18.06 2.99
C ALA A 143 -14.01 -17.53 4.42
N VAL A 144 -12.78 -17.21 4.79
CA VAL A 144 -12.47 -16.32 5.90
C VAL A 144 -11.68 -15.13 5.39
N ILE A 145 -11.84 -13.96 6.03
CA ILE A 145 -11.11 -12.75 5.69
C ILE A 145 -10.16 -12.42 6.84
N ILE A 146 -8.86 -12.37 6.58
CA ILE A 146 -7.86 -11.88 7.52
C ILE A 146 -7.54 -10.45 7.11
N TYR A 147 -8.30 -9.48 7.69
CA TYR A 147 -8.10 -8.06 7.41
C TYR A 147 -6.91 -7.48 8.20
N GLY A 148 -6.50 -6.28 7.87
CA GLY A 148 -5.33 -5.63 8.44
C GLY A 148 -5.56 -5.03 9.83
N GLN A 149 -4.93 -3.88 10.06
CA GLN A 149 -5.03 -3.18 11.35
C GLN A 149 -6.36 -2.40 11.44
N GLU A 150 -6.94 -2.35 12.65
CA GLU A 150 -8.11 -1.51 12.92
C GLU A 150 -7.74 -0.02 12.76
N GLY A 151 -8.64 0.75 12.15
CA GLY A 151 -8.39 2.18 11.88
C GLY A 151 -7.65 2.47 10.57
N ASP A 152 -7.08 1.47 9.93
CA ASP A 152 -6.47 1.60 8.61
C ASP A 152 -7.56 1.60 7.51
N ASN A 153 -7.64 2.70 6.74
CA ASN A 153 -8.60 2.83 5.65
C ASN A 153 -8.40 1.77 4.57
N THR A 154 -7.16 1.43 4.24
CA THR A 154 -6.82 0.39 3.25
C THR A 154 -7.34 -0.96 3.69
N SER A 155 -7.17 -1.30 4.99
CA SER A 155 -7.71 -2.51 5.60
C SER A 155 -9.24 -2.62 5.43
N ASN A 156 -9.96 -1.54 5.71
CA ASN A 156 -11.41 -1.50 5.57
C ASN A 156 -11.85 -1.66 4.11
N MET A 157 -11.19 -0.97 3.18
CA MET A 157 -11.53 -1.03 1.75
C MET A 157 -11.24 -2.41 1.16
N ARG A 158 -10.12 -3.06 1.49
CA ARG A 158 -9.83 -4.43 1.02
C ARG A 158 -10.83 -5.44 1.59
N ARG A 159 -11.18 -5.33 2.88
CA ARG A 159 -12.23 -6.16 3.49
C ARG A 159 -13.58 -5.98 2.79
N GLU A 160 -13.98 -4.75 2.48
CA GLU A 160 -15.20 -4.47 1.72
C GLU A 160 -15.17 -5.11 0.33
N GLY A 161 -14.06 -4.98 -0.40
CA GLY A 161 -13.87 -5.59 -1.72
C GLY A 161 -13.97 -7.12 -1.68
N TYR A 162 -13.31 -7.77 -0.73
CA TYR A 162 -13.40 -9.22 -0.54
C TYR A 162 -14.82 -9.68 -0.18
N GLN A 163 -15.52 -8.95 0.72
CA GLN A 163 -16.91 -9.27 1.03
C GLN A 163 -17.79 -9.14 -0.22
N ALA A 164 -17.63 -8.08 -1.00
CA ALA A 164 -18.39 -7.88 -2.23
C ALA A 164 -18.13 -8.98 -3.28
N ALA A 165 -16.90 -9.48 -3.37
CA ALA A 165 -16.56 -10.62 -4.23
C ALA A 165 -17.27 -11.90 -3.78
N CYS A 166 -17.22 -12.19 -2.48
CA CYS A 166 -17.89 -13.35 -1.90
C CYS A 166 -19.42 -13.31 -2.11
N ASP A 167 -20.04 -12.14 -1.88
CA ASP A 167 -21.47 -11.93 -2.08
C ASP A 167 -21.87 -12.13 -3.55
N GLU A 168 -21.06 -11.62 -4.50
CA GLU A 168 -21.31 -11.78 -5.94
C GLU A 168 -21.16 -13.24 -6.40
N ALA A 169 -20.14 -13.93 -5.89
CA ALA A 169 -19.83 -15.32 -6.28
C ALA A 169 -20.65 -16.37 -5.50
N GLY A 170 -21.44 -15.98 -4.49
CA GLY A 170 -22.17 -16.90 -3.64
C GLY A 170 -21.31 -17.71 -2.68
N VAL A 171 -20.12 -17.17 -2.32
CA VAL A 171 -19.21 -17.71 -1.31
C VAL A 171 -19.66 -17.25 0.09
N THR A 172 -19.72 -18.17 1.05
CA THR A 172 -20.09 -17.82 2.43
C THR A 172 -18.87 -17.35 3.20
N VAL A 173 -18.88 -16.11 3.68
CA VAL A 173 -17.85 -15.63 4.62
C VAL A 173 -18.20 -16.11 6.01
N LEU A 174 -17.38 -17.03 6.56
CA LEU A 174 -17.56 -17.60 7.90
C LEU A 174 -17.20 -16.61 9.00
N ASP A 175 -16.10 -15.87 8.82
CA ASP A 175 -15.60 -14.88 9.76
C ASP A 175 -14.65 -13.89 9.09
N ALA A 176 -14.45 -12.74 9.76
CA ALA A 176 -13.49 -11.72 9.36
C ALA A 176 -12.76 -11.20 10.61
N LEU A 177 -11.45 -11.48 10.72
CA LEU A 177 -10.63 -11.15 11.89
C LEU A 177 -9.36 -10.40 11.47
N SER A 178 -8.83 -9.57 12.39
CA SER A 178 -7.60 -8.80 12.14
C SER A 178 -6.35 -9.66 12.25
N GLY A 179 -5.46 -9.57 11.25
CA GLY A 179 -4.10 -10.11 11.23
C GLY A 179 -3.04 -9.05 11.53
N GLN A 180 -3.43 -7.82 11.84
CA GLN A 180 -2.57 -6.70 12.24
C GLN A 180 -1.45 -6.36 11.23
N ASN A 181 -1.65 -6.61 9.94
CA ASN A 181 -0.69 -6.41 8.85
C ASN A 181 0.63 -7.17 9.02
N THR A 182 0.67 -8.22 9.85
CA THR A 182 1.92 -8.94 10.15
C THR A 182 1.77 -10.44 10.00
N THR A 183 2.86 -11.11 9.64
CA THR A 183 2.94 -12.58 9.58
C THR A 183 2.57 -13.23 10.92
N ASP A 184 3.11 -12.73 12.04
CA ASP A 184 2.85 -13.29 13.37
C ASP A 184 1.39 -13.11 13.80
N GLY A 185 0.81 -11.92 13.56
CA GLY A 185 -0.59 -11.61 13.84
C GLY A 185 -1.53 -12.52 13.05
N ALA A 186 -1.29 -12.64 11.74
CA ALA A 186 -2.08 -13.50 10.87
C ALA A 186 -1.93 -15.00 11.19
N THR A 187 -0.74 -15.46 11.59
CA THR A 187 -0.52 -16.84 12.04
C THR A 187 -1.45 -17.15 13.21
N LYS A 188 -1.45 -16.30 14.24
CA LYS A 188 -2.33 -16.48 15.40
C LYS A 188 -3.82 -16.42 15.04
N THR A 189 -4.20 -15.47 14.20
CA THR A 189 -5.59 -15.31 13.75
C THR A 189 -6.05 -16.54 12.96
N MET A 190 -5.21 -17.08 12.09
CA MET A 190 -5.54 -18.29 11.33
C MET A 190 -5.62 -19.53 12.22
N GLU A 191 -4.79 -19.66 13.25
CA GLU A 191 -4.91 -20.73 14.26
C GLU A 191 -6.28 -20.67 14.95
N ASP A 192 -6.75 -19.48 15.34
CA ASP A 192 -8.06 -19.27 15.95
C ASP A 192 -9.19 -19.64 14.97
N LEU A 193 -9.09 -19.25 13.70
CA LEU A 193 -10.07 -19.58 12.64
C LEU A 193 -10.14 -21.08 12.35
N LEU A 194 -9.01 -21.78 12.25
CA LEU A 194 -8.95 -23.22 12.06
C LEU A 194 -9.60 -23.98 13.22
N ASN A 195 -9.43 -23.48 14.44
CA ASN A 195 -10.09 -24.05 15.63
C ASN A 195 -11.60 -23.79 15.67
N ALA A 196 -12.04 -22.62 15.21
CA ALA A 196 -13.45 -22.22 15.20
C ALA A 196 -14.24 -22.94 14.07
N TYR A 197 -13.62 -23.17 12.93
CA TYR A 197 -14.24 -23.69 11.71
C TYR A 197 -13.48 -24.91 11.16
N PRO A 198 -13.33 -26.00 11.92
CA PRO A 198 -12.57 -27.17 11.48
C PRO A 198 -13.15 -27.77 10.20
N ASP A 199 -12.31 -28.00 9.21
CA ASP A 199 -12.64 -28.59 7.90
C ASP A 199 -13.74 -27.83 7.12
N GLN A 200 -13.93 -26.52 7.38
CA GLN A 200 -14.98 -25.73 6.72
C GLN A 200 -14.43 -24.59 5.86
N ILE A 201 -13.15 -24.27 5.95
CA ILE A 201 -12.54 -23.14 5.24
C ILE A 201 -11.95 -23.64 3.93
N ASP A 202 -12.36 -23.06 2.81
CA ASP A 202 -11.83 -23.34 1.47
C ASP A 202 -10.92 -22.20 0.99
N ILE A 203 -11.26 -20.95 1.35
CA ILE A 203 -10.61 -19.72 0.89
C ILE A 203 -10.17 -18.86 2.08
N VAL A 204 -8.95 -18.32 2.01
CA VAL A 204 -8.44 -17.33 2.95
C VAL A 204 -8.07 -16.06 2.18
N LEU A 205 -8.81 -14.97 2.38
CA LEU A 205 -8.60 -13.68 1.74
C LEU A 205 -7.83 -12.77 2.69
N CYS A 206 -6.60 -12.47 2.36
CA CYS A 206 -5.66 -11.79 3.24
C CYS A 206 -5.47 -10.32 2.87
N HIS A 207 -5.29 -9.48 3.89
CA HIS A 207 -5.06 -8.04 3.71
C HIS A 207 -3.83 -7.74 2.84
N ASN A 208 -2.74 -8.47 3.09
CA ASN A 208 -1.48 -8.34 2.36
C ASN A 208 -0.73 -9.69 2.30
N ASP A 209 0.41 -9.71 1.63
CA ASP A 209 1.23 -10.91 1.47
C ASP A 209 1.83 -11.41 2.78
N ASP A 210 2.20 -10.50 3.69
CA ASP A 210 2.69 -10.89 5.03
C ASP A 210 1.61 -11.65 5.80
N THR A 211 0.35 -11.22 5.71
CA THR A 211 -0.77 -11.92 6.34
C THR A 211 -1.08 -13.25 5.62
N ALA A 212 -0.92 -13.33 4.30
CA ALA A 212 -1.09 -14.58 3.54
C ALA A 212 -0.03 -15.62 3.93
N ILE A 213 1.23 -15.20 4.08
CA ILE A 213 2.32 -16.06 4.56
C ILE A 213 2.05 -16.55 5.98
N GLY A 214 1.56 -15.67 6.85
CA GLY A 214 1.16 -16.02 8.22
C GLY A 214 0.05 -17.06 8.27
N ALA A 215 -1.00 -16.87 7.47
CA ALA A 215 -2.10 -17.83 7.34
C ALA A 215 -1.60 -19.19 6.83
N MET A 216 -0.76 -19.21 5.81
CA MET A 216 -0.14 -20.44 5.30
C MET A 216 0.68 -21.16 6.37
N ASN A 217 1.46 -20.43 7.17
CA ASN A 217 2.27 -21.03 8.24
C ASN A 217 1.41 -21.72 9.30
N ALA A 218 0.28 -21.12 9.68
CA ALA A 218 -0.69 -21.73 10.59
C ALA A 218 -1.31 -23.00 10.01
N CYS A 219 -1.74 -22.97 8.74
CA CYS A 219 -2.26 -24.14 8.02
C CYS A 219 -1.25 -25.29 8.01
N LYS A 220 0.00 -25.04 7.62
CA LYS A 220 1.08 -26.03 7.63
C LYS A 220 1.31 -26.62 9.02
N SER A 221 1.29 -25.80 10.06
CA SER A 221 1.47 -26.23 11.45
C SER A 221 0.32 -27.11 11.93
N ALA A 222 -0.90 -26.88 11.43
CA ALA A 222 -2.10 -27.68 11.71
C ALA A 222 -2.21 -28.94 10.84
N GLY A 223 -1.31 -29.12 9.86
CA GLY A 223 -1.36 -30.23 8.90
C GLY A 223 -2.44 -30.08 7.84
N VAL A 224 -2.89 -28.86 7.58
CA VAL A 224 -3.81 -28.52 6.49
C VAL A 224 -2.98 -28.11 5.27
N ASP A 225 -3.24 -28.70 4.12
CA ASP A 225 -2.48 -28.51 2.88
C ASP A 225 -3.35 -28.19 1.64
N ASP A 226 -4.67 -28.10 1.82
CA ASP A 226 -5.64 -27.84 0.75
C ASP A 226 -6.43 -26.55 1.05
N MET A 227 -5.78 -25.41 0.82
CA MET A 227 -6.33 -24.06 1.00
C MET A 227 -6.04 -23.21 -0.22
N ILE A 228 -6.99 -22.33 -0.56
CA ILE A 228 -6.76 -21.24 -1.52
C ILE A 228 -6.51 -19.96 -0.71
N ILE A 229 -5.26 -19.57 -0.58
CA ILE A 229 -4.88 -18.34 0.11
C ILE A 229 -4.55 -17.27 -0.92
N VAL A 230 -5.17 -16.10 -0.80
CA VAL A 230 -4.92 -14.93 -1.66
C VAL A 230 -4.33 -13.81 -0.83
N GLY A 231 -3.17 -13.34 -1.27
CA GLY A 231 -2.48 -12.18 -0.72
C GLY A 231 -2.82 -10.88 -1.45
N PHE A 232 -2.13 -9.83 -1.07
CA PHE A 232 -2.21 -8.53 -1.70
C PHE A 232 -0.82 -7.88 -1.59
N ASP A 233 -0.40 -7.10 -2.54
CA ASP A 233 0.82 -6.30 -2.71
C ASP A 233 1.71 -6.78 -3.86
N GLY A 234 1.81 -8.09 -4.13
CA GLY A 234 2.69 -8.64 -5.16
C GLY A 234 4.15 -8.74 -4.70
N ASN A 235 4.39 -8.97 -3.42
CA ASN A 235 5.75 -9.16 -2.91
C ASN A 235 6.43 -10.37 -3.55
N ALA A 236 7.72 -10.26 -3.89
CA ALA A 236 8.46 -11.35 -4.52
C ALA A 236 8.42 -12.63 -3.67
N SER A 237 8.47 -12.50 -2.35
CA SER A 237 8.37 -13.62 -1.40
C SER A 237 7.05 -14.41 -1.52
N ALA A 238 5.92 -13.72 -1.75
CA ALA A 238 4.63 -14.38 -1.97
C ALA A 238 4.55 -15.01 -3.36
N VAL A 239 5.08 -14.35 -4.38
CA VAL A 239 5.10 -14.88 -5.75
C VAL A 239 5.98 -16.14 -5.84
N ASP A 240 7.11 -16.19 -5.13
CA ASP A 240 7.94 -17.39 -5.02
C ASP A 240 7.15 -18.57 -4.43
N LEU A 241 6.31 -18.35 -3.43
CA LEU A 241 5.43 -19.38 -2.85
C LEU A 241 4.36 -19.84 -3.85
N ILE A 242 3.78 -18.93 -4.62
CA ILE A 242 2.82 -19.24 -5.69
C ILE A 242 3.47 -20.14 -6.73
N LEU A 243 4.67 -19.79 -7.20
CA LEU A 243 5.42 -20.57 -8.19
C LEU A 243 5.90 -21.92 -7.65
N ALA A 244 6.16 -22.01 -6.35
CA ALA A 244 6.48 -23.28 -5.67
C ALA A 244 5.27 -24.20 -5.51
N GLY A 245 4.05 -23.75 -5.84
CA GLY A 245 2.81 -24.53 -5.72
C GLY A 245 2.27 -24.62 -4.30
N GLU A 246 2.69 -23.70 -3.41
CA GLU A 246 2.23 -23.62 -2.03
C GLU A 246 0.75 -23.21 -1.93
N MET A 247 0.21 -23.08 -0.70
CA MET A 247 -1.20 -22.70 -0.49
C MET A 247 -1.50 -21.23 -0.82
N VAL A 248 -0.51 -20.34 -0.83
CA VAL A 248 -0.67 -19.02 -1.45
C VAL A 248 -0.78 -19.24 -2.96
N LYS A 249 -1.97 -19.00 -3.51
CA LYS A 249 -2.28 -19.30 -4.93
C LYS A 249 -2.29 -18.06 -5.81
N ALA A 250 -2.54 -16.90 -5.21
CA ALA A 250 -2.51 -15.63 -5.90
C ALA A 250 -2.14 -14.48 -4.95
N THR A 251 -1.67 -13.38 -5.52
CA THR A 251 -1.58 -12.09 -4.87
C THR A 251 -2.10 -11.00 -5.81
N VAL A 252 -2.82 -10.02 -5.26
CA VAL A 252 -3.23 -8.83 -6.00
C VAL A 252 -2.07 -7.85 -5.99
N ALA A 253 -1.27 -7.90 -7.03
CA ALA A 253 -0.06 -7.09 -7.14
C ALA A 253 -0.39 -5.64 -7.42
N GLN A 254 0.12 -4.76 -6.58
CA GLN A 254 0.16 -3.31 -6.77
C GLN A 254 1.42 -2.92 -7.55
N GLN A 255 1.59 -1.62 -7.80
CA GLN A 255 2.80 -1.07 -8.43
C GLN A 255 3.51 -0.11 -7.47
N PRO A 256 4.07 -0.60 -6.35
CA PRO A 256 4.62 0.25 -5.31
C PRO A 256 5.77 1.13 -5.76
N TYR A 257 6.64 0.63 -6.63
CA TYR A 257 7.72 1.42 -7.23
C TYR A 257 7.18 2.60 -8.03
N GLU A 258 6.21 2.33 -8.91
CA GLU A 258 5.58 3.36 -9.75
C GLU A 258 4.82 4.39 -8.90
N MET A 259 4.12 3.94 -7.85
CA MET A 259 3.46 4.84 -6.90
C MET A 259 4.45 5.80 -6.22
N GLY A 260 5.59 5.28 -5.77
CA GLY A 260 6.66 6.10 -5.17
C GLY A 260 7.21 7.12 -6.16
N TYR A 261 7.51 6.69 -7.38
CA TYR A 261 8.02 7.55 -8.45
C TYR A 261 7.01 8.65 -8.81
N GLN A 262 5.77 8.29 -9.10
CA GLN A 262 4.71 9.24 -9.47
C GLN A 262 4.37 10.21 -8.35
N ALA A 263 4.45 9.78 -7.09
CA ALA A 263 4.19 10.66 -5.96
C ALA A 263 5.23 11.79 -5.87
N VAL A 264 6.51 11.48 -6.08
CA VAL A 264 7.59 12.48 -6.12
C VAL A 264 7.45 13.39 -7.34
N GLU A 265 7.15 12.84 -8.52
CA GLU A 265 6.89 13.63 -9.74
C GLU A 265 5.71 14.59 -9.56
N ALA A 266 4.61 14.11 -8.98
CA ALA A 266 3.42 14.92 -8.69
C ALA A 266 3.72 16.03 -7.67
N ALA A 267 4.52 15.73 -6.63
CA ALA A 267 4.94 16.72 -5.65
C ALA A 267 5.79 17.83 -6.28
N LEU A 268 6.75 17.48 -7.16
CA LEU A 268 7.56 18.46 -7.87
C LEU A 268 6.71 19.36 -8.78
N LYS A 269 5.81 18.79 -9.58
CA LYS A 269 4.86 19.55 -10.42
C LYS A 269 4.04 20.54 -9.59
N ALA A 270 3.57 20.12 -8.42
CA ALA A 270 2.81 21.00 -7.52
C ALA A 270 3.66 22.13 -6.94
N ILE A 271 4.94 21.88 -6.61
CA ILE A 271 5.91 22.92 -6.18
C ILE A 271 6.13 23.94 -7.29
N GLU A 272 6.23 23.49 -8.54
CA GLU A 272 6.40 24.35 -9.73
C GLU A 272 5.10 25.09 -10.12
N GLY A 273 4.00 24.86 -9.42
CA GLY A 273 2.70 25.50 -9.65
C GLY A 273 1.92 24.92 -10.83
N GLU A 274 2.29 23.71 -11.27
CA GLU A 274 1.54 22.97 -12.27
C GLU A 274 0.29 22.32 -11.67
N THR A 275 -0.70 22.05 -12.53
CA THR A 275 -1.90 21.32 -12.11
C THR A 275 -1.60 19.83 -12.00
N VAL A 276 -1.92 19.23 -10.84
CA VAL A 276 -1.80 17.81 -10.58
C VAL A 276 -3.21 17.19 -10.45
N GLU A 277 -3.40 15.97 -10.93
CA GLU A 277 -4.65 15.24 -10.76
C GLU A 277 -4.91 14.96 -9.27
N GLU A 278 -6.17 15.08 -8.83
CA GLU A 278 -6.55 14.82 -7.43
C GLU A 278 -6.28 13.35 -7.04
N VAL A 279 -6.45 12.42 -8.01
CA VAL A 279 -6.21 10.99 -7.84
C VAL A 279 -5.42 10.46 -9.04
N ILE A 280 -4.25 9.92 -8.78
CA ILE A 280 -3.41 9.20 -9.74
C ILE A 280 -3.54 7.71 -9.44
N ASN A 281 -4.30 6.98 -10.28
CA ASN A 281 -4.57 5.57 -10.07
C ASN A 281 -3.43 4.68 -10.57
N ALA A 282 -2.89 3.85 -9.68
CA ALA A 282 -2.00 2.76 -10.02
C ALA A 282 -2.82 1.49 -10.32
N PRO A 283 -2.65 0.85 -11.49
CA PRO A 283 -3.35 -0.39 -11.81
C PRO A 283 -2.86 -1.56 -10.95
N VAL A 284 -3.67 -2.63 -10.89
CA VAL A 284 -3.30 -3.89 -10.23
C VAL A 284 -3.28 -5.05 -11.22
N THR A 285 -2.66 -6.15 -10.81
CA THR A 285 -2.64 -7.42 -11.55
C THR A 285 -2.81 -8.56 -10.55
N VAL A 286 -3.73 -9.48 -10.80
CA VAL A 286 -3.79 -10.73 -10.05
C VAL A 286 -2.65 -11.63 -10.55
N VAL A 287 -1.63 -11.79 -9.71
CA VAL A 287 -0.47 -12.64 -9.98
C VAL A 287 -0.75 -14.04 -9.48
N THR A 288 -0.57 -15.02 -10.37
CA THR A 288 -0.81 -16.46 -10.16
C THR A 288 0.40 -17.25 -10.66
N ALA A 289 0.33 -18.58 -10.60
CA ALA A 289 1.36 -19.43 -11.18
C ALA A 289 1.53 -19.26 -12.71
N GLU A 290 0.51 -18.73 -13.40
CA GLU A 290 0.54 -18.57 -14.87
C GLU A 290 1.40 -17.37 -15.29
N ASN A 291 1.40 -16.26 -14.52
CA ASN A 291 2.08 -15.01 -14.85
C ASN A 291 3.15 -14.60 -13.82
N GLY A 292 3.34 -15.38 -12.75
CA GLY A 292 4.24 -15.02 -11.64
C GLY A 292 5.69 -14.85 -12.06
N GLN A 293 6.22 -15.67 -12.98
CA GLN A 293 7.60 -15.54 -13.43
C GLN A 293 7.82 -14.23 -14.22
N GLU A 294 6.90 -13.90 -15.13
CA GLU A 294 6.96 -12.65 -15.90
C GLU A 294 6.88 -11.43 -14.97
N TYR A 295 6.04 -11.53 -13.94
CA TYR A 295 5.92 -10.49 -12.92
C TYR A 295 7.22 -10.30 -12.13
N LEU A 296 7.87 -11.39 -11.65
CA LEU A 296 9.16 -11.31 -10.95
C LEU A 296 10.27 -10.72 -11.83
N ASP A 297 10.31 -11.11 -13.10
CA ASP A 297 11.28 -10.56 -14.06
C ASP A 297 11.09 -9.04 -14.22
N SER A 298 9.84 -8.55 -14.20
CA SER A 298 9.54 -7.12 -14.25
C SER A 298 9.96 -6.38 -12.97
N LEU A 299 9.72 -6.96 -11.78
CA LEU A 299 10.17 -6.39 -10.51
C LEU A 299 11.70 -6.28 -10.44
N ALA A 300 12.42 -7.31 -10.88
CA ALA A 300 13.88 -7.31 -10.91
C ALA A 300 14.44 -6.20 -11.82
N ALA A 301 13.77 -5.93 -12.95
CA ALA A 301 14.16 -4.86 -13.87
C ALA A 301 13.96 -3.46 -13.27
N MET A 302 13.05 -3.27 -12.31
CA MET A 302 12.80 -2.00 -11.64
C MET A 302 13.79 -1.70 -10.51
N GLN A 303 14.51 -2.71 -10.04
CA GLN A 303 15.50 -2.58 -8.93
C GLN A 303 16.95 -2.42 -9.42
N GLY A 304 17.21 -2.64 -10.69
CA GLY A 304 18.56 -2.67 -11.31
C GLY A 304 18.99 -1.42 -11.91
#